data_23fe442473c4e718b2d22f15ca74b1ff
#
_entry.id   23fe442473c4e718b2d22f15ca74b1ff
#
_cell.length_a   1.000
_cell.length_b   1.000
_cell.length_c   1.000
_cell.angle_alpha   90.00
_cell.angle_beta   90.00
_cell.angle_gamma   90.00
#
_symmetry.space_group_name_H-M   'P 1'
#
loop_
_entity.id
_entity.type
_entity.pdbx_description
1 polymer ?
#
loop_
_entity_poly.entity_id
_entity_poly.type
_entity_poly.pdbx_seq_one_letter_code
_entity_poly.pdbx_strand_id
1 'polypeptide(L)'
;RRINRSKDKNSTTLVKNIPYGSGLSGGVRNKRWYQKNRENILEYQKWVEDWGEELFRVLKPGAYALVFNSTRTSAHIQVALENVGFYARDTIVWRRQSGIPKGLNAEKKLESMGNPNAKKWHGWHSALRNEWEAITVVQKPLVNNYLNTIKLYNVGLMKTKSPNFEGFQSNIIENIKRDPKNEYNSHITVKPLDLIEKLVDMIIPKIDGNIVIDPFLGSGTTAVAAINLGIEWIGIELNPDYVEIAKKRVNEAINHSKIQQISLDL
;
A
#
# COMPACT_ATOMS: atom_id res chain seq x y z
N ARG A 1 -15.91 -8.88 0.66
CA ARG A 1 -15.94 -10.20 1.35
C ARG A 1 -15.48 -9.97 2.77
N ARG A 2 -16.29 -10.31 3.77
CA ARG A 2 -15.85 -10.43 5.14
C ARG A 2 -14.72 -11.46 5.16
N ILE A 3 -13.53 -11.06 5.55
CA ILE A 3 -12.52 -12.01 6.02
C ILE A 3 -13.14 -12.62 7.26
N ASN A 4 -13.55 -13.89 7.18
CA ASN A 4 -14.16 -14.60 8.28
C ASN A 4 -13.02 -15.01 9.23
N ARG A 5 -12.56 -14.06 10.06
CA ARG A 5 -11.43 -14.19 10.98
C ARG A 5 -11.61 -15.26 12.05
N SER A 6 -12.83 -15.83 12.17
CA SER A 6 -13.13 -16.84 13.15
C SER A 6 -12.65 -18.26 12.79
N LYS A 7 -12.20 -18.49 11.54
CA LYS A 7 -11.79 -19.83 11.08
C LYS A 7 -10.30 -19.97 10.77
N ASP A 8 -9.57 -18.87 10.69
CA ASP A 8 -8.13 -18.92 10.40
C ASP A 8 -7.34 -18.79 11.70
N LYS A 9 -7.07 -19.93 12.34
CA LYS A 9 -6.22 -20.03 13.54
C LYS A 9 -4.77 -19.61 13.28
N ASN A 10 -4.38 -19.48 12.02
CA ASN A 10 -3.03 -19.12 11.55
C ASN A 10 -2.95 -17.69 11.00
N SER A 11 -3.96 -16.86 11.23
CA SER A 11 -3.91 -15.46 10.82
C SER A 11 -2.74 -14.76 11.50
N THR A 12 -1.70 -14.48 10.74
CA THR A 12 -0.49 -13.73 11.14
C THR A 12 -0.73 -12.22 11.22
N THR A 13 -1.97 -11.80 11.40
CA THR A 13 -2.27 -10.37 11.59
C THR A 13 -1.68 -9.94 12.91
N LEU A 14 -0.54 -9.26 12.88
CA LEU A 14 0.19 -8.74 14.02
C LEU A 14 -0.67 -7.77 14.85
N VAL A 15 -1.60 -7.08 14.20
CA VAL A 15 -2.56 -6.19 14.87
C VAL A 15 -3.90 -6.90 15.01
N LYS A 16 -4.21 -7.32 16.24
CA LYS A 16 -5.49 -8.00 16.56
C LYS A 16 -6.71 -7.10 16.40
N ASN A 17 -6.56 -5.80 16.53
CA ASN A 17 -7.63 -4.81 16.51
C ASN A 17 -7.35 -3.74 15.46
N ILE A 18 -7.99 -3.83 14.29
CA ILE A 18 -7.89 -2.79 13.26
C ILE A 18 -8.85 -1.65 13.59
N PRO A 19 -8.37 -0.40 13.65
CA PRO A 19 -9.23 0.76 13.82
C PRO A 19 -10.37 0.75 12.80
N TYR A 20 -11.57 1.11 13.22
CA TYR A 20 -12.77 1.16 12.39
C TYR A 20 -13.26 -0.18 11.80
N GLY A 21 -12.66 -1.32 12.18
CA GLY A 21 -12.92 -2.63 11.53
C GLY A 21 -14.35 -3.14 11.63
N SER A 22 -15.02 -2.97 12.76
CA SER A 22 -16.39 -3.47 12.99
C SER A 22 -17.43 -2.36 13.23
N GLY A 23 -17.00 -1.13 13.47
CA GLY A 23 -17.87 -0.03 13.86
C GLY A 23 -18.76 0.52 12.75
N LEU A 24 -18.56 0.12 11.50
CA LEU A 24 -19.34 0.61 10.35
C LEU A 24 -20.60 -0.19 10.05
N SER A 25 -20.82 -1.31 10.73
CA SER A 25 -22.00 -2.15 10.49
C SER A 25 -23.27 -1.72 11.25
N GLY A 26 -23.30 -0.50 11.80
CA GLY A 26 -24.57 0.11 12.25
C GLY A 26 -25.07 -0.29 13.63
N GLY A 27 -24.22 -0.83 14.49
CA GLY A 27 -24.60 -1.09 15.89
C GLY A 27 -24.65 0.19 16.73
N VAL A 28 -25.44 0.16 17.83
CA VAL A 28 -25.48 1.24 18.81
C VAL A 28 -24.10 1.39 19.44
N ARG A 29 -23.54 2.59 19.30
CA ARG A 29 -22.20 2.93 19.79
C ARG A 29 -22.31 3.52 21.18
N ASN A 30 -22.01 2.73 22.20
CA ASN A 30 -21.95 3.20 23.56
C ASN A 30 -20.56 3.76 23.93
N LYS A 31 -20.41 4.34 25.12
CA LYS A 31 -19.14 4.90 25.63
C LYS A 31 -17.97 3.92 25.53
N ARG A 32 -18.22 2.63 25.81
CA ARG A 32 -17.21 1.56 25.73
C ARG A 32 -16.69 1.35 24.31
N TRP A 33 -17.56 1.51 23.30
CA TRP A 33 -17.13 1.39 21.90
C TRP A 33 -16.16 2.51 21.49
N TYR A 34 -16.45 3.76 21.88
CA TYR A 34 -15.57 4.90 21.60
C TYR A 34 -14.22 4.74 22.26
N GLN A 35 -14.19 4.32 23.52
CA GLN A 35 -12.94 4.05 24.23
C GLN A 35 -12.13 2.97 23.55
N LYS A 36 -12.75 1.83 23.24
CA LYS A 36 -12.09 0.72 22.53
C LYS A 36 -11.58 1.12 21.15
N ASN A 37 -12.31 1.94 20.40
CA ASN A 37 -11.85 2.40 19.09
C ASN A 37 -10.62 3.31 19.20
N ARG A 38 -10.57 4.16 20.22
CA ARG A 38 -9.40 5.00 20.51
C ARG A 38 -8.19 4.14 20.89
N GLU A 39 -8.36 3.17 21.73
CA GLU A 39 -7.31 2.21 22.09
C GLU A 39 -6.77 1.48 20.85
N ASN A 40 -7.65 0.98 20.00
CA ASN A 40 -7.27 0.33 18.75
C ASN A 40 -6.48 1.27 17.80
N ILE A 41 -6.80 2.56 17.78
CA ILE A 41 -6.06 3.55 16.99
C ILE A 41 -4.64 3.72 17.54
N LEU A 42 -4.50 3.85 18.85
CA LEU A 42 -3.20 4.01 19.51
C LEU A 42 -2.33 2.75 19.37
N GLU A 43 -2.92 1.56 19.54
CA GLU A 43 -2.24 0.29 19.29
C GLU A 43 -1.75 0.19 17.83
N TYR A 44 -2.58 0.65 16.88
CA TYR A 44 -2.21 0.65 15.47
C TYR A 44 -1.06 1.61 15.18
N GLN A 45 -1.09 2.83 15.74
CA GLN A 45 0.00 3.79 15.62
C GLN A 45 1.29 3.22 16.22
N LYS A 46 1.22 2.66 17.44
CA LYS A 46 2.39 2.04 18.08
C LYS A 46 2.98 0.91 17.22
N TRP A 47 2.14 0.05 16.66
CA TRP A 47 2.61 -0.99 15.76
C TRP A 47 3.29 -0.42 14.50
N VAL A 48 2.80 0.72 13.97
CA VAL A 48 3.45 1.41 12.84
C VAL A 48 4.79 2.01 13.26
N GLU A 49 4.87 2.60 14.44
CA GLU A 49 6.11 3.13 15.00
C GLU A 49 7.16 2.02 15.15
N ASP A 50 6.78 0.85 15.70
CA ASP A 50 7.70 -0.26 15.94
C ASP A 50 8.43 -0.73 14.67
N TRP A 51 7.71 -0.95 13.56
CA TRP A 51 8.38 -1.29 12.30
C TRP A 51 8.96 -0.06 11.59
N GLY A 52 8.41 1.11 11.83
CA GLY A 52 8.89 2.38 11.31
C GLY A 52 10.27 2.74 11.83
N GLU A 53 10.57 2.48 13.10
CA GLU A 53 11.89 2.65 13.71
C GLU A 53 12.95 1.80 13.00
N GLU A 54 12.66 0.52 12.73
CA GLU A 54 13.57 -0.35 12.00
C GLU A 54 13.74 0.08 10.53
N LEU A 55 12.67 0.50 9.89
CA LEU A 55 12.74 1.05 8.54
C LEU A 55 13.60 2.33 8.53
N PHE A 56 13.38 3.24 9.47
CA PHE A 56 14.17 4.45 9.62
C PHE A 56 15.65 4.15 9.82
N ARG A 57 15.98 3.15 10.62
CA ARG A 57 17.35 2.73 10.90
C ARG A 57 18.08 2.28 9.63
N VAL A 58 17.45 1.47 8.78
CA VAL A 58 18.11 0.85 7.61
C VAL A 58 18.12 1.74 6.36
N LEU A 59 17.18 2.68 6.24
CA LEU A 59 17.12 3.57 5.09
C LEU A 59 18.29 4.54 5.04
N LYS A 60 18.80 4.81 3.82
CA LYS A 60 19.76 5.89 3.57
C LYS A 60 19.14 7.25 3.94
N PRO A 61 19.91 8.21 4.48
CA PRO A 61 19.45 9.60 4.59
C PRO A 61 18.90 10.10 3.25
N GLY A 62 17.74 10.75 3.26
CA GLY A 62 17.06 11.24 2.07
C GLY A 62 16.23 10.19 1.32
N ALA A 63 16.28 8.90 1.67
CA ALA A 63 15.47 7.89 1.04
C ALA A 63 13.98 8.07 1.35
N TYR A 64 13.13 7.67 0.40
CA TYR A 64 11.68 7.70 0.53
C TYR A 64 11.13 6.36 1.01
N ALA A 65 10.00 6.42 1.73
CA ALA A 65 9.14 5.28 1.97
C ALA A 65 7.72 5.57 1.46
N LEU A 66 7.14 4.60 0.77
CA LEU A 66 5.79 4.65 0.21
C LEU A 66 4.93 3.60 0.90
N VAL A 67 3.89 4.03 1.62
CA VAL A 67 3.07 3.13 2.44
C VAL A 67 1.63 3.12 1.94
N PHE A 68 1.21 2.01 1.36
CA PHE A 68 -0.18 1.79 0.96
C PHE A 68 -1.10 1.66 2.17
N ASN A 69 -2.19 2.39 2.15
CA ASN A 69 -3.13 2.35 3.27
C ASN A 69 -4.57 2.66 2.87
N SER A 70 -5.48 2.39 3.81
CA SER A 70 -6.87 2.81 3.70
C SER A 70 -6.99 4.31 3.94
N THR A 71 -7.87 4.98 3.20
CA THR A 71 -8.22 6.40 3.39
C THR A 71 -8.59 6.77 4.83
N ARG A 72 -9.02 5.79 5.64
CA ARG A 72 -9.39 6.01 7.04
C ARG A 72 -8.24 5.86 8.03
N THR A 73 -7.15 5.23 7.62
CA THR A 73 -5.98 4.98 8.47
C THR A 73 -4.74 5.75 8.02
N SER A 74 -4.79 6.44 6.87
CA SER A 74 -3.65 7.17 6.30
C SER A 74 -3.07 8.20 7.28
N ALA A 75 -3.92 9.00 7.92
CA ALA A 75 -3.46 9.98 8.90
C ALA A 75 -2.72 9.35 10.08
N HIS A 76 -3.15 8.17 10.54
CA HIS A 76 -2.51 7.47 11.65
C HIS A 76 -1.16 6.88 11.28
N ILE A 77 -1.00 6.40 10.05
CA ILE A 77 0.29 5.94 9.53
C ILE A 77 1.25 7.12 9.38
N GLN A 78 0.78 8.24 8.82
CA GLN A 78 1.62 9.42 8.66
C GLN A 78 2.13 9.91 10.03
N VAL A 79 1.24 10.13 11.00
CA VAL A 79 1.60 10.59 12.34
C VAL A 79 2.60 9.64 13.02
N ALA A 80 2.36 8.32 12.92
CA ALA A 80 3.27 7.34 13.51
C ALA A 80 4.67 7.40 12.88
N LEU A 81 4.77 7.55 11.56
CA LEU A 81 6.07 7.67 10.88
C LEU A 81 6.76 9.02 11.17
N GLU A 82 5.99 10.11 11.31
CA GLU A 82 6.53 11.40 11.76
C GLU A 82 7.05 11.33 13.21
N ASN A 83 6.39 10.59 14.10
CA ASN A 83 6.87 10.33 15.47
C ASN A 83 8.22 9.59 15.48
N VAL A 84 8.47 8.72 14.52
CA VAL A 84 9.75 8.01 14.32
C VAL A 84 10.85 8.93 13.80
N GLY A 85 10.49 10.04 13.15
CA GLY A 85 11.46 11.03 12.64
C GLY A 85 11.47 11.19 11.11
N PHE A 86 10.57 10.56 10.40
CA PHE A 86 10.37 10.83 8.97
C PHE A 86 9.72 12.19 8.73
N TYR A 87 9.95 12.77 7.58
CA TYR A 87 9.18 13.92 7.09
C TYR A 87 8.06 13.45 6.18
N ALA A 88 6.83 13.86 6.44
CA ALA A 88 5.75 13.72 5.48
C ALA A 88 6.03 14.59 4.25
N ARG A 89 5.94 13.99 3.06
CA ARG A 89 6.23 14.67 1.79
C ARG A 89 5.01 14.88 0.93
N ASP A 90 4.18 13.85 0.80
CA ASP A 90 2.98 13.89 -0.03
C ASP A 90 2.04 12.72 0.32
N THR A 91 0.87 12.75 -0.27
CA THR A 91 -0.02 11.59 -0.37
C THR A 91 -0.33 11.34 -1.84
N ILE A 92 0.15 10.22 -2.37
CA ILE A 92 -0.22 9.79 -3.72
C ILE A 92 -1.59 9.12 -3.67
N VAL A 93 -2.47 9.54 -4.55
CA VAL A 93 -3.79 8.98 -4.75
C VAL A 93 -3.75 7.99 -5.91
N TRP A 94 -3.84 6.71 -5.61
CA TRP A 94 -4.03 5.71 -6.67
C TRP A 94 -5.53 5.49 -6.88
N ARG A 95 -6.06 6.01 -8.00
CA ARG A 95 -7.46 5.83 -8.41
C ARG A 95 -7.65 4.47 -9.07
N ARG A 96 -8.52 3.66 -8.48
CA ARG A 96 -8.87 2.34 -9.00
C ARG A 96 -10.02 2.45 -9.99
N GLN A 97 -9.97 1.67 -11.06
CA GLN A 97 -11.03 1.64 -12.07
C GLN A 97 -12.36 1.04 -11.58
N SER A 98 -12.34 0.34 -10.45
CA SER A 98 -13.55 -0.27 -9.89
C SER A 98 -13.54 -0.26 -8.37
N GLY A 99 -14.65 0.14 -7.79
CA GLY A 99 -14.94 0.00 -6.37
C GLY A 99 -16.33 -0.60 -6.18
N ILE A 100 -16.50 -1.48 -5.20
CA ILE A 100 -17.80 -2.01 -4.83
C ILE A 100 -18.29 -1.19 -3.62
N PRO A 101 -19.52 -0.63 -3.66
CA PRO A 101 -20.11 -0.01 -2.49
C PRO A 101 -20.20 -1.03 -1.35
N LYS A 102 -19.58 -0.71 -0.21
CA LYS A 102 -19.60 -1.58 0.98
C LYS A 102 -20.61 -1.11 2.02
N GLY A 103 -21.40 -0.10 1.67
CA GLY A 103 -22.38 0.50 2.57
C GLY A 103 -23.69 -0.31 2.65
N LEU A 104 -24.40 -0.13 3.78
CA LEU A 104 -25.77 -0.56 3.91
C LEU A 104 -26.64 0.24 2.94
N ASN A 105 -27.47 -0.40 2.13
CA ASN A 105 -28.54 0.25 1.40
C ASN A 105 -29.74 0.41 2.36
N ALA A 106 -30.10 1.66 2.67
CA ALA A 106 -31.13 1.95 3.66
C ALA A 106 -32.52 1.48 3.20
N GLU A 107 -32.89 1.74 1.96
CA GLU A 107 -34.16 1.32 1.37
C GLU A 107 -34.35 -0.21 1.47
N LYS A 108 -33.42 -0.97 0.88
CA LYS A 108 -33.49 -2.45 0.90
C LYS A 108 -33.55 -3.02 2.32
N LYS A 109 -32.82 -2.39 3.26
CA LYS A 109 -32.84 -2.86 4.65
C LYS A 109 -34.17 -2.57 5.33
N LEU A 110 -34.73 -1.39 5.12
CA LEU A 110 -36.03 -0.98 5.67
C LEU A 110 -37.17 -1.80 5.04
N GLU A 111 -37.12 -2.07 3.74
CA GLU A 111 -38.08 -2.97 3.06
C GLU A 111 -38.05 -4.37 3.70
N SER A 112 -36.87 -4.92 3.92
CA SER A 112 -36.74 -6.25 4.56
C SER A 112 -37.28 -6.30 6.00
N MET A 113 -37.49 -5.13 6.61
CA MET A 113 -38.04 -4.96 7.96
C MET A 113 -39.55 -4.58 7.91
N GLY A 114 -40.16 -4.53 6.74
CA GLY A 114 -41.57 -4.15 6.56
C GLY A 114 -41.85 -2.65 6.85
N ASN A 115 -40.87 -1.80 6.76
CA ASN A 115 -41.08 -0.39 7.05
C ASN A 115 -41.77 0.34 5.89
N PRO A 116 -42.98 0.92 6.09
CA PRO A 116 -43.77 1.55 5.01
C PRO A 116 -43.09 2.79 4.41
N ASN A 117 -42.10 3.37 5.11
CA ASN A 117 -41.35 4.54 4.65
C ASN A 117 -40.04 4.19 3.94
N ALA A 118 -39.77 2.90 3.64
CA ALA A 118 -38.53 2.45 3.04
C ALA A 118 -38.17 3.21 1.75
N LYS A 119 -39.15 3.46 0.89
CA LYS A 119 -38.95 4.19 -0.38
C LYS A 119 -38.45 5.62 -0.23
N LYS A 120 -38.69 6.28 0.91
CA LYS A 120 -38.15 7.62 1.18
C LYS A 120 -36.62 7.63 1.30
N TRP A 121 -36.01 6.45 1.49
CA TRP A 121 -34.57 6.25 1.61
C TRP A 121 -33.93 5.72 0.32
N HIS A 122 -34.60 5.87 -0.81
CA HIS A 122 -34.04 5.52 -2.11
C HIS A 122 -32.74 6.30 -2.36
N GLY A 123 -31.67 5.59 -2.76
CA GLY A 123 -30.36 6.20 -3.01
C GLY A 123 -29.50 6.45 -1.75
N TRP A 124 -30.02 6.24 -0.55
CA TRP A 124 -29.26 6.44 0.69
C TRP A 124 -28.48 5.20 1.11
N HIS A 125 -27.17 5.36 1.26
CA HIS A 125 -26.23 4.32 1.67
C HIS A 125 -25.36 4.78 2.84
N SER A 126 -24.89 3.84 3.67
CA SER A 126 -24.07 4.15 4.85
C SER A 126 -22.60 4.47 4.52
N ALA A 127 -22.18 4.36 3.26
CA ALA A 127 -20.82 4.67 2.83
C ALA A 127 -20.76 4.99 1.34
N LEU A 128 -19.80 5.82 0.97
CA LEU A 128 -19.44 6.05 -0.43
C LEU A 128 -18.74 4.83 -1.03
N ARG A 129 -18.74 4.76 -2.36
CA ARG A 129 -17.92 3.82 -3.11
C ARG A 129 -16.46 4.23 -2.98
N ASN A 130 -15.62 3.31 -2.51
CA ASN A 130 -14.19 3.56 -2.40
C ASN A 130 -13.51 3.37 -3.76
N GLU A 131 -13.08 4.47 -4.39
CA GLU A 131 -12.44 4.48 -5.71
C GLU A 131 -10.94 4.65 -5.67
N TRP A 132 -10.35 4.98 -4.54
CA TRP A 132 -8.92 5.23 -4.45
C TRP A 132 -8.28 4.63 -3.18
N GLU A 133 -6.99 4.40 -3.27
CA GLU A 133 -6.15 4.06 -2.12
C GLU A 133 -5.14 5.18 -1.90
N ALA A 134 -4.87 5.49 -0.63
CA ALA A 134 -3.83 6.42 -0.26
C ALA A 134 -2.47 5.71 -0.23
N ILE A 135 -1.44 6.39 -0.71
CA ILE A 135 -0.05 5.99 -0.55
C ILE A 135 0.62 7.15 0.19
N THR A 136 0.85 6.96 1.48
CA THR A 136 1.57 7.94 2.30
C THR A 136 3.03 7.96 1.87
N VAL A 137 3.55 9.15 1.56
CA VAL A 137 4.92 9.36 1.12
C VAL A 137 5.68 10.08 2.22
N VAL A 138 6.66 9.40 2.79
CA VAL A 138 7.54 9.98 3.80
C VAL A 138 8.99 9.88 3.36
N GLN A 139 9.84 10.74 3.89
CA GLN A 139 11.27 10.80 3.57
C GLN A 139 12.10 10.85 4.84
N LYS A 140 13.15 10.03 4.89
CA LYS A 140 14.17 10.17 5.93
C LYS A 140 14.90 11.50 5.76
N PRO A 141 15.21 12.25 6.83
CA PRO A 141 15.90 13.54 6.75
C PRO A 141 17.12 13.52 5.85
N LEU A 142 17.32 14.62 5.14
CA LEU A 142 18.49 14.86 4.28
C LEU A 142 19.75 15.11 5.11
N VAL A 143 20.92 14.89 4.50
CA VAL A 143 22.19 15.39 5.06
C VAL A 143 22.43 16.79 4.50
N ASN A 144 22.21 17.80 5.34
CA ASN A 144 22.28 19.23 5.05
C ASN A 144 21.30 19.69 3.95
N ASN A 145 21.48 19.22 2.71
CA ASN A 145 20.65 19.57 1.56
C ASN A 145 20.60 18.43 0.53
N TYR A 146 19.78 18.61 -0.50
CA TYR A 146 19.60 17.60 -1.55
C TYR A 146 20.91 17.24 -2.27
N LEU A 147 21.74 18.24 -2.61
CA LEU A 147 22.98 18.00 -3.36
C LEU A 147 23.98 17.19 -2.55
N ASN A 148 24.14 17.50 -1.26
CA ASN A 148 25.01 16.73 -0.38
C ASN A 148 24.49 15.30 -0.18
N THR A 149 23.18 15.14 -0.02
CA THR A 149 22.55 13.82 0.11
C THR A 149 22.76 12.97 -1.14
N ILE A 150 22.57 13.55 -2.33
CA ILE A 150 22.83 12.86 -3.60
C ILE A 150 24.29 12.43 -3.72
N LYS A 151 25.23 13.33 -3.42
CA LYS A 151 26.66 13.02 -3.51
C LYS A 151 27.08 11.88 -2.59
N LEU A 152 26.47 11.76 -1.41
CA LEU A 152 26.86 10.76 -0.40
C LEU A 152 26.10 9.44 -0.57
N TYR A 153 24.85 9.48 -0.99
CA TYR A 153 23.94 8.34 -0.90
C TYR A 153 23.24 7.96 -2.20
N ASN A 154 23.35 8.76 -3.26
CA ASN A 154 22.68 8.56 -4.56
C ASN A 154 21.15 8.46 -4.46
N VAL A 155 20.53 9.13 -3.50
CA VAL A 155 19.08 9.21 -3.26
C VAL A 155 18.67 10.62 -2.84
N GLY A 156 17.39 10.87 -2.63
CA GLY A 156 16.87 12.12 -2.05
C GLY A 156 15.92 12.89 -2.95
N LEU A 157 15.80 12.53 -4.21
CA LEU A 157 14.89 13.19 -5.17
C LEU A 157 13.87 12.19 -5.74
N MET A 158 12.78 12.73 -6.28
CA MET A 158 11.81 11.99 -7.07
C MET A 158 12.02 12.29 -8.56
N LYS A 159 11.87 11.26 -9.39
CA LYS A 159 11.81 11.40 -10.84
C LYS A 159 10.44 11.94 -11.24
N THR A 160 10.38 13.23 -11.55
CA THR A 160 9.12 13.93 -11.88
C THR A 160 8.90 14.11 -13.36
N LYS A 161 9.89 13.80 -14.19
CA LYS A 161 9.79 13.87 -15.66
C LYS A 161 10.14 12.52 -16.27
N SER A 162 9.41 12.14 -17.29
CA SER A 162 9.68 10.96 -18.12
C SER A 162 9.69 11.40 -19.60
N PRO A 163 10.47 10.74 -20.48
CA PRO A 163 10.45 11.01 -21.92
C PRO A 163 9.05 10.92 -22.54
N ASN A 164 8.18 10.11 -21.94
CA ASN A 164 6.83 9.84 -22.45
C ASN A 164 5.74 10.72 -21.78
N PHE A 165 6.13 11.77 -21.05
CA PHE A 165 5.19 12.60 -20.31
C PHE A 165 5.53 14.08 -20.43
N GLU A 166 4.59 14.88 -20.96
CA GLU A 166 4.70 16.33 -20.98
C GLU A 166 4.41 16.89 -19.59
N GLY A 167 5.35 17.61 -18.99
CA GLY A 167 5.22 18.25 -17.69
C GLY A 167 5.73 17.43 -16.51
N PHE A 168 5.26 17.79 -15.31
CA PHE A 168 5.58 17.09 -14.06
C PHE A 168 4.60 15.94 -13.80
N GLN A 169 5.11 14.85 -13.26
CA GLN A 169 4.26 13.75 -12.82
C GLN A 169 3.32 14.17 -11.71
N SER A 170 2.04 13.85 -11.87
CA SER A 170 1.00 14.09 -10.87
C SER A 170 1.13 13.13 -9.68
N ASN A 171 0.73 13.58 -8.49
CA ASN A 171 0.50 12.72 -7.33
C ASN A 171 -0.84 11.97 -7.39
N ILE A 172 -1.60 12.10 -8.49
CA ILE A 172 -2.76 11.26 -8.79
C ILE A 172 -2.37 10.25 -9.85
N ILE A 173 -2.45 8.97 -9.53
CA ILE A 173 -2.16 7.87 -10.45
C ILE A 173 -3.47 7.21 -10.86
N GLU A 174 -3.72 7.23 -12.17
CA GLU A 174 -4.93 6.69 -12.79
C GLU A 174 -4.56 5.72 -13.92
N ASN A 175 -5.56 5.04 -14.45
CA ASN A 175 -5.47 4.23 -15.68
C ASN A 175 -4.45 3.08 -15.62
N ILE A 176 -4.13 2.61 -14.41
CA ILE A 176 -3.30 1.43 -14.22
C ILE A 176 -4.10 0.20 -14.61
N LYS A 177 -3.57 -0.60 -15.52
CA LYS A 177 -4.14 -1.88 -15.91
C LYS A 177 -4.02 -2.87 -14.74
N ARG A 178 -5.04 -3.72 -14.59
CA ARG A 178 -4.96 -4.86 -13.67
C ARG A 178 -4.14 -5.95 -14.31
N ASP A 179 -3.30 -6.58 -13.51
CA ASP A 179 -2.63 -7.79 -13.96
C ASP A 179 -3.66 -8.88 -14.31
N PRO A 180 -3.39 -9.69 -15.33
CA PRO A 180 -4.22 -10.85 -15.64
C PRO A 180 -4.41 -11.72 -14.41
N LYS A 181 -5.59 -12.32 -14.27
CA LYS A 181 -5.79 -13.32 -13.23
C LYS A 181 -4.98 -14.55 -13.57
N ASN A 182 -4.06 -14.92 -12.71
CA ASN A 182 -3.33 -16.16 -12.75
C ASN A 182 -3.40 -16.85 -11.38
N GLU A 183 -2.81 -18.01 -11.22
CA GLU A 183 -2.81 -18.76 -9.96
C GLU A 183 -2.18 -18.00 -8.80
N TYR A 184 -1.25 -17.07 -9.08
CA TYR A 184 -0.54 -16.23 -8.11
C TYR A 184 -1.33 -14.97 -7.73
N ASN A 185 -2.27 -14.54 -8.57
CA ASN A 185 -3.12 -13.37 -8.35
C ASN A 185 -4.43 -13.70 -7.61
N SER A 186 -4.51 -14.82 -6.93
CA SER A 186 -5.66 -15.22 -6.12
C SER A 186 -5.82 -14.34 -4.86
N HIS A 187 -4.75 -13.65 -4.42
CA HIS A 187 -4.79 -12.80 -3.25
C HIS A 187 -5.51 -11.48 -3.53
N ILE A 188 -6.42 -11.10 -2.62
CA ILE A 188 -7.33 -9.95 -2.77
C ILE A 188 -6.59 -8.59 -2.77
N THR A 189 -5.37 -8.54 -2.28
CA THR A 189 -4.60 -7.31 -2.06
C THR A 189 -3.36 -7.17 -2.95
N VAL A 190 -3.17 -8.04 -3.94
CA VAL A 190 -2.07 -7.91 -4.91
C VAL A 190 -2.19 -6.57 -5.62
N LYS A 191 -1.10 -5.81 -5.61
CA LYS A 191 -1.01 -4.54 -6.32
C LYS A 191 -0.65 -4.79 -7.78
N PRO A 192 -1.20 -4.00 -8.72
CA PRO A 192 -0.80 -4.08 -10.13
C PRO A 192 0.70 -3.87 -10.29
N LEU A 193 1.34 -4.67 -11.15
CA LEU A 193 2.76 -4.59 -11.41
C LEU A 193 3.15 -3.22 -11.98
N ASP A 194 2.40 -2.72 -12.97
CA ASP A 194 2.62 -1.40 -13.58
C ASP A 194 2.62 -0.27 -12.54
N LEU A 195 1.77 -0.38 -11.50
CA LEU A 195 1.74 0.60 -10.42
C LEU A 195 3.03 0.58 -9.62
N ILE A 196 3.48 -0.61 -9.23
CA ILE A 196 4.67 -0.75 -8.39
C ILE A 196 5.94 -0.36 -9.16
N GLU A 197 6.05 -0.74 -10.44
CA GLU A 197 7.14 -0.30 -11.31
C GLU A 197 7.20 1.23 -11.41
N LYS A 198 6.07 1.88 -11.63
CA LYS A 198 5.98 3.34 -11.67
C LYS A 198 6.43 3.98 -10.36
N LEU A 199 6.01 3.45 -9.22
CA LEU A 199 6.38 3.98 -7.90
C LEU A 199 7.86 3.75 -7.59
N VAL A 200 8.42 2.58 -7.91
CA VAL A 200 9.83 2.26 -7.71
C VAL A 200 10.71 3.13 -8.61
N ASP A 201 10.40 3.25 -9.92
CA ASP A 201 11.13 4.11 -10.86
C ASP A 201 11.10 5.59 -10.45
N MET A 202 10.03 6.01 -9.78
CA MET A 202 9.88 7.39 -9.31
C MET A 202 10.81 7.75 -8.16
N ILE A 203 11.11 6.82 -7.25
CA ILE A 203 11.83 7.13 -6.00
C ILE A 203 13.23 6.55 -5.92
N ILE A 204 13.60 5.61 -6.80
CA ILE A 204 14.90 4.95 -6.76
C ILE A 204 15.66 5.23 -8.05
N PRO A 205 16.73 6.05 -8.00
CA PRO A 205 17.66 6.20 -9.11
C PRO A 205 18.34 4.87 -9.44
N LYS A 206 18.43 4.53 -10.74
CA LYS A 206 19.13 3.33 -11.22
C LYS A 206 20.65 3.55 -11.15
N ILE A 207 21.19 3.55 -9.95
CA ILE A 207 22.60 3.74 -9.62
C ILE A 207 23.00 2.59 -8.72
N ASP A 208 24.17 2.00 -8.98
CA ASP A 208 24.69 0.87 -8.21
C ASP A 208 24.69 1.14 -6.70
N GLY A 209 24.30 0.15 -5.92
CA GLY A 209 24.16 0.22 -4.48
C GLY A 209 22.84 0.88 -3.99
N ASN A 210 21.92 1.21 -4.89
CA ASN A 210 20.56 1.55 -4.50
C ASN A 210 19.70 0.29 -4.49
N ILE A 211 19.01 0.07 -3.38
CA ILE A 211 18.22 -1.15 -3.09
C ILE A 211 16.82 -0.74 -2.69
N VAL A 212 15.79 -1.40 -3.24
CA VAL A 212 14.43 -1.31 -2.72
C VAL A 212 14.22 -2.35 -1.64
N ILE A 213 13.63 -1.95 -0.51
CA ILE A 213 13.22 -2.86 0.56
C ILE A 213 11.70 -2.87 0.69
N ASP A 214 11.10 -4.06 0.75
CA ASP A 214 9.68 -4.25 1.06
C ASP A 214 9.54 -5.19 2.27
N PRO A 215 9.25 -4.64 3.47
CA PRO A 215 9.10 -5.44 4.69
C PRO A 215 7.75 -6.18 4.76
N PHE A 216 6.87 -6.01 3.78
CA PHE A 216 5.55 -6.64 3.68
C PHE A 216 5.33 -7.19 2.27
N LEU A 217 6.30 -7.96 1.76
CA LEU A 217 6.44 -8.36 0.36
C LEU A 217 5.19 -9.03 -0.23
N GLY A 218 4.45 -9.77 0.58
CA GLY A 218 3.28 -10.53 0.13
C GLY A 218 3.65 -11.51 -0.98
N SER A 219 2.94 -11.42 -2.09
CA SER A 219 3.18 -12.27 -3.28
C SER A 219 4.34 -11.82 -4.17
N GLY A 220 5.16 -10.86 -3.76
CA GLY A 220 6.41 -10.49 -4.45
C GLY A 220 6.31 -9.46 -5.56
N THR A 221 5.24 -8.66 -5.63
CA THR A 221 5.10 -7.68 -6.73
C THR A 221 6.22 -6.65 -6.74
N THR A 222 6.68 -6.18 -5.58
CA THR A 222 7.80 -5.23 -5.47
C THR A 222 9.11 -5.86 -5.97
N ALA A 223 9.35 -7.13 -5.67
CA ALA A 223 10.53 -7.84 -6.15
C ALA A 223 10.52 -7.98 -7.67
N VAL A 224 9.38 -8.38 -8.26
CA VAL A 224 9.21 -8.48 -9.72
C VAL A 224 9.43 -7.13 -10.39
N ALA A 225 8.84 -6.05 -9.84
CA ALA A 225 9.03 -4.70 -10.36
C ALA A 225 10.51 -4.27 -10.31
N ALA A 226 11.21 -4.56 -9.23
CA ALA A 226 12.63 -4.25 -9.09
C ALA A 226 13.48 -5.01 -10.12
N ILE A 227 13.21 -6.30 -10.36
CA ILE A 227 13.88 -7.12 -11.39
C ILE A 227 13.67 -6.52 -12.77
N ASN A 228 12.43 -6.19 -13.14
CA ASN A 228 12.10 -5.59 -14.43
C ASN A 228 12.80 -4.23 -14.65
N LEU A 229 13.03 -3.49 -13.57
CA LEU A 229 13.71 -2.20 -13.59
C LEU A 229 15.24 -2.31 -13.49
N GLY A 230 15.79 -3.49 -13.24
CA GLY A 230 17.21 -3.69 -13.00
C GLY A 230 17.70 -3.08 -11.68
N ILE A 231 16.88 -3.10 -10.64
CA ILE A 231 17.18 -2.56 -9.30
C ILE A 231 17.34 -3.71 -8.31
N GLU A 232 18.34 -3.64 -7.45
CA GLU A 232 18.51 -4.59 -6.35
C GLU A 232 17.36 -4.48 -5.34
N TRP A 233 16.99 -5.60 -4.71
CA TRP A 233 15.86 -5.62 -3.80
C TRP A 233 16.05 -6.55 -2.61
N ILE A 234 15.36 -6.23 -1.52
CA ILE A 234 15.21 -7.07 -0.33
C ILE A 234 13.72 -7.15 -0.01
N GLY A 235 13.19 -8.36 0.09
CA GLY A 235 11.79 -8.60 0.47
C GLY A 235 11.68 -9.41 1.73
N ILE A 236 10.76 -9.04 2.62
CA ILE A 236 10.47 -9.75 3.86
C ILE A 236 8.99 -10.11 3.86
N GLU A 237 8.68 -11.38 4.12
CA GLU A 237 7.31 -11.88 4.25
C GLU A 237 7.25 -12.90 5.37
N LEU A 238 6.25 -12.76 6.24
CA LEU A 238 6.09 -13.61 7.41
C LEU A 238 5.32 -14.91 7.09
N ASN A 239 4.41 -14.86 6.11
CA ASN A 239 3.59 -15.99 5.74
C ASN A 239 4.34 -16.90 4.76
N PRO A 240 4.65 -18.18 5.13
CA PRO A 240 5.40 -19.09 4.27
C PRO A 240 4.71 -19.37 2.92
N ASP A 241 3.38 -19.40 2.87
CA ASP A 241 2.65 -19.61 1.62
C ASP A 241 2.89 -18.47 0.63
N TYR A 242 2.94 -17.21 1.13
CA TYR A 242 3.27 -16.06 0.29
C TYR A 242 4.74 -16.03 -0.11
N VAL A 243 5.64 -16.48 0.76
CA VAL A 243 7.06 -16.63 0.41
C VAL A 243 7.22 -17.58 -0.78
N GLU A 244 6.53 -18.72 -0.80
CA GLU A 244 6.60 -19.66 -1.92
C GLU A 244 6.01 -19.08 -3.22
N ILE A 245 4.92 -18.34 -3.14
CA ILE A 245 4.35 -17.61 -4.28
C ILE A 245 5.35 -16.56 -4.79
N ALA A 246 5.94 -15.77 -3.90
CA ALA A 246 6.92 -14.76 -4.26
C ALA A 246 8.15 -15.34 -4.94
N LYS A 247 8.70 -16.46 -4.44
CA LYS A 247 9.83 -17.17 -5.05
C LYS A 247 9.53 -17.62 -6.48
N LYS A 248 8.35 -18.18 -6.73
CA LYS A 248 7.95 -18.59 -8.09
C LYS A 248 7.91 -17.40 -9.04
N ARG A 249 7.22 -16.30 -8.65
CA ARG A 249 7.12 -15.09 -9.46
C ARG A 249 8.48 -14.44 -9.74
N VAL A 250 9.35 -14.39 -8.75
CA VAL A 250 10.72 -13.88 -8.87
C VAL A 250 11.51 -14.71 -9.87
N ASN A 251 11.46 -16.05 -9.78
CA ASN A 251 12.17 -16.93 -10.71
C ASN A 251 11.66 -16.76 -12.15
N GLU A 252 10.36 -16.62 -12.34
CA GLU A 252 9.77 -16.32 -13.65
C GLU A 252 10.29 -14.99 -14.20
N ALA A 253 10.28 -13.90 -13.40
CA ALA A 253 10.76 -12.59 -13.80
C ALA A 253 12.26 -12.61 -14.18
N ILE A 254 13.11 -13.31 -13.42
CA ILE A 254 14.54 -13.48 -13.73
C ILE A 254 14.73 -14.22 -15.05
N ASN A 255 13.97 -15.28 -15.29
CA ASN A 255 14.08 -16.03 -16.54
C ASN A 255 13.64 -15.20 -17.75
N HIS A 256 12.57 -14.43 -17.63
CA HIS A 256 12.13 -13.50 -18.67
C HIS A 256 13.18 -12.42 -18.97
N SER A 257 13.79 -11.82 -17.95
CA SER A 257 14.83 -10.80 -18.14
C SER A 257 16.06 -11.35 -18.86
N LYS A 258 16.50 -12.57 -18.55
CA LYS A 258 17.60 -13.24 -19.23
C LYS A 258 17.31 -13.54 -20.69
N ILE A 259 16.09 -13.98 -21.03
CA ILE A 259 15.66 -14.25 -22.41
C ILE A 259 15.67 -12.97 -23.23
N GLN A 260 15.17 -11.85 -22.66
CA GLN A 260 15.20 -10.56 -23.34
C GLN A 260 16.62 -10.05 -23.60
N GLN A 261 17.55 -10.28 -22.67
CA GLN A 261 18.95 -9.89 -22.85
C GLN A 261 19.62 -10.67 -23.97
N ILE A 262 19.40 -11.98 -24.06
CA ILE A 262 19.93 -12.82 -25.14
C ILE A 262 19.35 -12.41 -26.51
N SER A 263 18.09 -11.98 -26.57
CA SER A 263 17.46 -11.55 -27.82
C SER A 263 17.90 -10.17 -28.30
N LEU A 264 18.49 -9.34 -27.43
CA LEU A 264 19.07 -8.05 -27.79
C LEU A 264 20.53 -8.14 -28.26
N ASP A 265 21.21 -9.24 -27.92
CA ASP A 265 22.62 -9.51 -28.29
C ASP A 265 22.74 -10.26 -29.61
N LEU A 266 21.63 -10.54 -30.32
CA LEU A 266 21.54 -11.18 -31.66
C LEU A 266 21.11 -10.16 -32.72
#